data_318243d3459f7cac408a38949d34c1ac
#
_entry.id   318243d3459f7cac408a38949d34c1ac
#
_cell.length_a   1.000
_cell.length_b   1.000
_cell.length_c   1.000
_cell.angle_alpha   90.00
_cell.angle_beta   90.00
_cell.angle_gamma   90.00
#
_symmetry.space_group_name_H-M   'P 1'
#
loop_
_entity.id
_entity.type
_entity.pdbx_description
1 polymer ?
#
loop_
_entity_poly.entity_id
_entity_poly.type
_entity_poly.pdbx_seq_one_letter_code
_entity_poly.pdbx_strand_id
1 'polypeptide(L)'
;MHPSSRSLLLLVASALTFLGSAVARAVGPGDDLTLTASLSAKTLTVVRGGDTVRVYDVAVGADNHPTPTGAFTIRKIVWNPAWVPPKERWARGKQAKDPGHPENPMKLVKLFFQEPDYYIHGTDAVETLGQAASHGCLRMEPNDAGELGLMVMENGGVARDWDWVKGLLHLGEQRTVSLQRPTALMIVQ
;
A
#
# COMPACT_ATOMS: atom_id res chain seq x y z
N MET A 1 5.81 -69.06 -47.78
CA MET A 1 5.57 -67.61 -48.03
C MET A 1 4.84 -67.06 -46.83
N HIS A 2 5.53 -66.37 -45.90
CA HIS A 2 4.92 -65.75 -44.72
C HIS A 2 4.93 -64.21 -44.92
N PRO A 3 3.87 -63.50 -44.63
CA PRO A 3 3.94 -62.05 -44.45
C PRO A 3 4.14 -61.71 -42.98
N SER A 4 5.13 -60.90 -42.69
CA SER A 4 5.54 -60.35 -41.42
C SER A 4 4.56 -59.28 -40.96
N SER A 5 3.94 -59.46 -39.78
CA SER A 5 3.24 -58.41 -39.04
C SER A 5 4.21 -57.43 -38.41
N ARG A 6 4.12 -56.18 -38.76
CA ARG A 6 4.78 -55.07 -38.08
C ARG A 6 3.80 -54.50 -37.01
N SER A 7 4.13 -54.75 -35.76
CA SER A 7 3.46 -54.09 -34.61
C SER A 7 3.93 -52.66 -34.48
N LEU A 8 2.97 -51.73 -34.60
CA LEU A 8 3.19 -50.31 -34.37
C LEU A 8 2.97 -50.02 -32.87
N LEU A 9 4.02 -49.75 -32.10
CA LEU A 9 3.93 -49.28 -30.74
C LEU A 9 3.57 -47.80 -30.73
N LEU A 10 2.35 -47.46 -30.27
CA LEU A 10 1.97 -46.11 -29.96
C LEU A 10 2.52 -45.75 -28.55
N LEU A 11 3.49 -44.85 -28.50
CA LEU A 11 3.93 -44.18 -27.27
C LEU A 11 2.94 -43.06 -26.90
N VAL A 12 2.13 -43.30 -25.87
CA VAL A 12 1.29 -42.26 -25.28
C VAL A 12 2.14 -41.49 -24.27
N ALA A 13 2.57 -40.28 -24.67
CA ALA A 13 3.22 -39.37 -23.73
C ALA A 13 2.18 -38.67 -22.87
N SER A 14 2.07 -39.11 -21.62
CA SER A 14 1.27 -38.41 -20.60
C SER A 14 1.99 -37.13 -20.15
N ALA A 15 1.50 -35.97 -20.59
CA ALA A 15 1.93 -34.71 -20.07
C ALA A 15 1.28 -34.49 -18.69
N LEU A 16 2.06 -34.63 -17.63
CA LEU A 16 1.67 -34.19 -16.29
C LEU A 16 1.73 -32.67 -16.23
N THR A 17 0.57 -32.01 -16.31
CA THR A 17 0.44 -30.60 -16.01
C THR A 17 0.49 -30.41 -14.49
N PHE A 18 1.62 -29.91 -13.98
CA PHE A 18 1.72 -29.42 -12.60
C PHE A 18 0.90 -28.11 -12.50
N LEU A 19 -0.34 -28.21 -12.02
CA LEU A 19 -1.03 -27.04 -11.49
C LEU A 19 -0.36 -26.68 -10.16
N GLY A 20 0.55 -25.73 -10.20
CA GLY A 20 1.10 -25.09 -9.02
C GLY A 20 -0.01 -24.31 -8.31
N SER A 21 -0.68 -24.91 -7.34
CA SER A 21 -1.53 -24.20 -6.40
C SER A 21 -0.64 -23.24 -5.61
N ALA A 22 -0.75 -21.94 -5.85
CA ALA A 22 -0.21 -20.93 -4.96
C ALA A 22 -0.93 -21.07 -3.61
N VAL A 23 -0.30 -21.78 -2.68
CA VAL A 23 -0.78 -21.87 -1.30
C VAL A 23 -0.53 -20.48 -0.71
N ALA A 24 -1.60 -19.69 -0.53
CA ALA A 24 -1.55 -18.48 0.27
C ALA A 24 -1.06 -18.90 1.67
N ARG A 25 0.18 -18.53 2.00
CA ARG A 25 0.77 -18.81 3.31
C ARG A 25 -0.03 -18.04 4.35
N ALA A 26 -0.70 -18.74 5.26
CA ALA A 26 -1.33 -18.11 6.40
C ALA A 26 -0.25 -17.38 7.21
N VAL A 27 -0.41 -16.08 7.45
CA VAL A 27 0.47 -15.28 8.30
C VAL A 27 0.39 -15.90 9.71
N GLY A 28 1.51 -16.48 10.17
CA GLY A 28 1.62 -17.09 11.48
C GLY A 28 1.79 -16.04 12.60
N PRO A 29 1.61 -16.40 13.87
CA PRO A 29 1.99 -15.53 14.98
C PRO A 29 3.51 -15.28 14.92
N GLY A 30 3.90 -14.01 14.71
CA GLY A 30 5.30 -13.59 14.49
C GLY A 30 5.60 -13.09 13.08
N ASP A 31 4.74 -13.33 12.10
CA ASP A 31 4.87 -12.78 10.73
C ASP A 31 4.15 -11.44 10.57
N ASP A 32 3.72 -10.81 11.65
CA ASP A 32 2.99 -9.55 11.62
C ASP A 32 3.82 -8.41 11.02
N LEU A 33 3.18 -7.65 10.14
CA LEU A 33 3.75 -6.44 9.57
C LEU A 33 3.69 -5.32 10.60
N THR A 34 4.82 -4.69 10.84
CA THR A 34 4.90 -3.46 11.66
C THR A 34 5.60 -2.36 10.88
N LEU A 35 5.21 -1.12 11.16
CA LEU A 35 5.73 0.08 10.53
C LEU A 35 6.40 0.97 11.56
N THR A 36 7.54 1.55 11.20
CA THR A 36 8.20 2.58 12.00
C THR A 36 8.55 3.77 11.12
N ALA A 37 7.99 4.93 11.43
CA ALA A 37 8.38 6.19 10.79
C ALA A 37 9.33 6.96 11.69
N SER A 38 10.51 7.31 11.19
CA SER A 38 11.47 8.20 11.84
C SER A 38 11.34 9.61 11.25
N LEU A 39 10.94 10.57 12.08
CA LEU A 39 10.79 11.97 11.65
C LEU A 39 12.15 12.65 11.42
N SER A 40 13.19 12.27 12.18
CA SER A 40 14.54 12.80 11.98
C SER A 40 15.21 12.22 10.74
N ALA A 41 15.10 10.89 10.52
CA ALA A 41 15.63 10.24 9.33
C ALA A 41 14.77 10.46 8.09
N LYS A 42 13.49 10.83 8.26
CA LYS A 42 12.49 10.99 7.18
C LYS A 42 12.29 9.71 6.37
N THR A 43 12.23 8.59 7.10
CA THR A 43 12.04 7.27 6.51
C THR A 43 10.85 6.55 7.15
N LEU A 44 10.23 5.66 6.38
CA LEU A 44 9.27 4.68 6.86
C LEU A 44 9.86 3.28 6.63
N THR A 45 10.12 2.57 7.72
CA THR A 45 10.63 1.20 7.72
C THR A 45 9.48 0.21 7.89
N VAL A 46 9.46 -0.81 7.07
CA VAL A 46 8.51 -1.93 7.13
C VAL A 46 9.24 -3.17 7.61
N VAL A 47 8.75 -3.76 8.68
CA VAL A 47 9.30 -4.97 9.29
C VAL A 47 8.26 -6.09 9.22
N ARG A 48 8.69 -7.29 8.83
CA ARG A 48 7.84 -8.50 8.82
C ARG A 48 8.63 -9.65 9.45
N GLY A 49 8.06 -10.28 10.48
CA GLY A 49 8.71 -11.40 11.17
C GLY A 49 10.06 -11.04 11.83
N GLY A 50 10.29 -9.77 12.16
CA GLY A 50 11.53 -9.25 12.71
C GLY A 50 12.53 -8.74 11.65
N ASP A 51 12.32 -9.02 10.38
CA ASP A 51 13.21 -8.60 9.30
C ASP A 51 12.71 -7.31 8.64
N THR A 52 13.63 -6.38 8.33
CA THR A 52 13.32 -5.21 7.51
C THR A 52 13.10 -5.63 6.06
N VAL A 53 11.87 -5.46 5.57
CA VAL A 53 11.51 -5.84 4.20
C VAL A 53 11.47 -4.68 3.23
N ARG A 54 11.27 -3.44 3.74
CA ARG A 54 11.29 -2.18 2.95
C ARG A 54 11.72 -1.00 3.81
N VAL A 55 12.34 -0.03 3.17
CA VAL A 55 12.55 1.31 3.72
C VAL A 55 12.19 2.30 2.62
N TYR A 56 11.33 3.27 2.95
CA TYR A 56 10.88 4.30 2.03
C TYR A 56 11.29 5.67 2.52
N ASP A 57 11.67 6.56 1.61
CA ASP A 57 11.80 7.98 1.91
C ASP A 57 10.41 8.62 2.05
N VAL A 58 10.21 9.44 3.07
CA VAL A 58 8.94 10.12 3.31
C VAL A 58 9.15 11.62 3.53
N ALA A 59 8.16 12.42 3.13
CA ALA A 59 8.06 13.78 3.66
C ALA A 59 7.20 13.76 4.92
N VAL A 60 7.69 14.46 5.95
CA VAL A 60 7.04 14.57 7.27
C VAL A 60 6.45 15.97 7.47
N GLY A 61 5.71 16.17 8.56
CA GLY A 61 5.15 17.47 8.93
C GLY A 61 6.21 18.54 9.10
N ALA A 62 5.93 19.74 8.58
CA ALA A 62 6.77 20.93 8.83
C ALA A 62 6.64 21.38 10.31
N ASP A 63 7.57 22.21 10.77
CA ASP A 63 7.63 22.64 12.18
C ASP A 63 6.31 23.25 12.69
N ASN A 64 5.60 23.98 11.83
CA ASN A 64 4.31 24.60 12.15
C ASN A 64 3.10 23.66 11.96
N HIS A 65 3.32 22.44 11.45
CA HIS A 65 2.33 21.39 11.25
C HIS A 65 2.97 20.02 11.50
N PRO A 66 3.45 19.74 12.73
CA PRO A 66 4.24 18.54 13.00
C PRO A 66 3.43 17.25 12.81
N THR A 67 4.10 16.21 12.34
CA THR A 67 3.56 14.85 12.40
C THR A 67 3.52 14.40 13.87
N PRO A 68 2.38 13.88 14.37
CA PRO A 68 2.30 13.41 15.75
C PRO A 68 3.19 12.17 15.95
N THR A 69 3.87 12.10 17.09
CA THR A 69 4.70 10.95 17.50
C THR A 69 3.94 10.03 18.43
N GLY A 70 4.33 8.75 18.48
CA GLY A 70 3.73 7.75 19.37
C GLY A 70 3.34 6.47 18.64
N ALA A 71 2.54 5.66 19.32
CA ALA A 71 2.01 4.40 18.79
C ALA A 71 0.63 4.63 18.18
N PHE A 72 0.50 4.24 16.93
CA PHE A 72 -0.72 4.33 16.14
C PHE A 72 -1.11 2.97 15.57
N THR A 73 -2.30 2.91 15.00
CA THR A 73 -2.82 1.69 14.38
C THR A 73 -3.56 2.01 13.10
N ILE A 74 -3.16 1.40 12.01
CA ILE A 74 -3.86 1.51 10.72
C ILE A 74 -4.98 0.47 10.69
N ARG A 75 -6.22 0.94 10.57
CA ARG A 75 -7.45 0.13 10.50
C ARG A 75 -8.20 0.32 9.20
N LYS A 76 -7.98 1.45 8.54
CA LYS A 76 -8.70 1.87 7.34
C LYS A 76 -7.75 2.35 6.27
N ILE A 77 -8.02 1.89 5.06
CA ILE A 77 -7.34 2.33 3.84
C ILE A 77 -8.39 2.83 2.86
N VAL A 78 -8.10 3.92 2.16
CA VAL A 78 -8.94 4.43 1.08
C VAL A 78 -8.12 4.48 -0.19
N TRP A 79 -8.48 3.66 -1.17
CA TRP A 79 -7.90 3.62 -2.49
C TRP A 79 -8.59 4.59 -3.43
N ASN A 80 -7.82 5.17 -4.36
CA ASN A 80 -8.26 6.20 -5.29
C ASN A 80 -9.13 7.27 -4.58
N PRO A 81 -8.60 7.90 -3.51
CA PRO A 81 -9.40 8.76 -2.64
C PRO A 81 -9.77 10.07 -3.33
N ALA A 82 -10.99 10.54 -3.13
CA ALA A 82 -11.29 11.96 -3.30
C ALA A 82 -10.50 12.79 -2.29
N TRP A 83 -10.24 14.03 -2.63
CA TRP A 83 -9.65 15.00 -1.72
C TRP A 83 -10.61 16.17 -1.48
N VAL A 84 -10.93 16.39 -0.21
CA VAL A 84 -11.66 17.57 0.23
C VAL A 84 -10.69 18.42 1.04
N PRO A 85 -10.49 19.71 0.67
CA PRO A 85 -9.63 20.59 1.43
C PRO A 85 -10.10 20.69 2.88
N PRO A 86 -9.20 20.53 3.88
CA PRO A 86 -9.57 20.71 5.27
C PRO A 86 -9.94 22.17 5.55
N LYS A 87 -10.70 22.40 6.63
CA LYS A 87 -11.13 23.75 7.05
C LYS A 87 -10.00 24.56 7.69
N GLU A 88 -8.79 24.44 7.16
CA GLU A 88 -7.61 25.09 7.66
C GLU A 88 -7.18 26.28 6.80
N ARG A 89 -6.41 27.21 7.39
CA ARG A 89 -6.02 28.45 6.72
C ARG A 89 -5.22 28.19 5.42
N TRP A 90 -4.34 27.19 5.42
CA TRP A 90 -3.51 26.83 4.26
C TRP A 90 -4.30 26.22 3.10
N ALA A 91 -5.50 25.69 3.37
CA ALA A 91 -6.37 25.09 2.38
C ALA A 91 -7.44 26.05 1.82
N ARG A 92 -7.48 27.31 2.28
CA ARG A 92 -8.45 28.30 1.80
C ARG A 92 -8.32 28.51 0.30
N GLY A 93 -9.45 28.51 -0.40
CA GLY A 93 -9.54 28.70 -1.85
C GLY A 93 -9.19 27.45 -2.68
N LYS A 94 -8.71 26.38 -2.07
CA LYS A 94 -8.50 25.10 -2.75
C LYS A 94 -9.85 24.42 -2.99
N GLN A 95 -9.98 23.76 -4.15
CA GLN A 95 -11.19 23.03 -4.51
C GLN A 95 -11.02 21.54 -4.26
N ALA A 96 -12.12 20.85 -3.96
CA ALA A 96 -12.15 19.40 -3.88
C ALA A 96 -11.73 18.76 -5.21
N LYS A 97 -11.15 17.59 -5.14
CA LYS A 97 -10.70 16.80 -6.29
C LYS A 97 -11.32 15.41 -6.22
N ASP A 98 -11.93 15.02 -7.30
CA ASP A 98 -12.53 13.69 -7.42
C ASP A 98 -11.47 12.57 -7.45
N PRO A 99 -11.87 11.30 -7.23
CA PRO A 99 -11.02 10.16 -7.44
C PRO A 99 -10.42 10.17 -8.86
N GLY A 100 -9.12 9.89 -8.96
CA GLY A 100 -8.40 9.87 -10.24
C GLY A 100 -8.14 11.25 -10.88
N HIS A 101 -8.57 12.35 -10.28
CA HIS A 101 -8.25 13.68 -10.82
C HIS A 101 -6.73 13.92 -10.83
N PRO A 102 -6.13 14.37 -11.95
CA PRO A 102 -4.67 14.53 -12.08
C PRO A 102 -4.02 15.39 -10.98
N GLU A 103 -4.71 16.45 -10.56
CA GLU A 103 -4.26 17.36 -9.49
C GLU A 103 -4.69 16.92 -8.09
N ASN A 104 -5.20 15.70 -7.92
CA ASN A 104 -5.54 15.20 -6.59
C ASN A 104 -4.25 14.91 -5.80
N PRO A 105 -3.98 15.63 -4.71
CA PRO A 105 -2.72 15.52 -3.99
C PRO A 105 -2.57 14.22 -3.18
N MET A 106 -3.65 13.40 -3.09
CA MET A 106 -3.64 12.15 -2.34
C MET A 106 -3.17 10.96 -3.19
N LYS A 107 -3.17 11.11 -4.49
CA LYS A 107 -2.80 10.09 -5.47
C LYS A 107 -3.54 8.77 -5.25
N LEU A 108 -2.82 7.64 -5.14
CA LEU A 108 -3.39 6.29 -5.20
C LEU A 108 -4.15 5.87 -3.94
N VAL A 109 -3.68 6.31 -2.74
CA VAL A 109 -4.12 5.69 -1.49
C VAL A 109 -3.92 6.60 -0.29
N LYS A 110 -4.80 6.45 0.72
CA LYS A 110 -4.64 6.96 2.09
C LYS A 110 -4.69 5.80 3.07
N LEU A 111 -3.67 5.65 3.92
CA LEU A 111 -3.66 4.73 5.04
C LEU A 111 -3.82 5.56 6.32
N PHE A 112 -4.98 5.50 6.95
CA PHE A 112 -5.27 6.32 8.12
C PHE A 112 -4.62 5.74 9.37
N PHE A 113 -3.80 6.53 10.05
CA PHE A 113 -3.23 6.18 11.34
C PHE A 113 -3.86 7.00 12.49
N GLN A 114 -4.44 8.17 12.21
CA GLN A 114 -5.27 8.92 13.15
C GLN A 114 -6.35 9.68 12.37
N GLU A 115 -7.57 9.18 12.41
CA GLU A 115 -8.69 9.80 11.74
C GLU A 115 -9.14 11.10 12.42
N PRO A 116 -9.65 12.07 11.67
CA PRO A 116 -9.84 12.03 10.21
C PRO A 116 -8.65 12.58 9.42
N ASP A 117 -7.63 13.16 10.08
CA ASP A 117 -6.73 14.13 9.45
C ASP A 117 -5.32 13.60 9.17
N TYR A 118 -4.90 12.50 9.84
CA TYR A 118 -3.55 11.99 9.69
C TYR A 118 -3.50 10.63 8.99
N TYR A 119 -2.77 10.59 7.88
CA TYR A 119 -2.63 9.39 7.06
C TYR A 119 -1.29 9.37 6.31
N ILE A 120 -0.90 8.19 5.85
CA ILE A 120 0.18 8.00 4.88
C ILE A 120 -0.47 8.07 3.50
N HIS A 121 0.12 8.80 2.54
CA HIS A 121 -0.42 8.92 1.19
C HIS A 121 0.65 9.23 0.14
N GLY A 122 0.34 8.99 -1.14
CA GLY A 122 1.20 9.41 -2.24
C GLY A 122 1.23 10.93 -2.42
N THR A 123 2.24 11.43 -3.11
CA THR A 123 2.34 12.86 -3.47
C THR A 123 2.89 13.00 -4.88
N ASP A 124 2.54 14.08 -5.58
CA ASP A 124 3.20 14.53 -6.81
C ASP A 124 4.40 15.43 -6.56
N ALA A 125 4.52 15.98 -5.34
CA ALA A 125 5.67 16.77 -4.90
C ALA A 125 6.81 15.86 -4.41
N VAL A 126 7.26 14.93 -5.27
CA VAL A 126 8.27 13.91 -4.93
C VAL A 126 9.62 14.50 -4.56
N GLU A 127 9.92 15.72 -5.03
CA GLU A 127 11.11 16.49 -4.67
C GLU A 127 11.15 16.88 -3.18
N THR A 128 10.02 16.77 -2.48
CA THR A 128 9.91 17.06 -1.03
C THR A 128 10.14 15.82 -0.15
N LEU A 129 10.30 14.63 -0.74
CA LEU A 129 10.63 13.42 0.03
C LEU A 129 12.00 13.61 0.72
N GLY A 130 12.11 13.09 1.93
CA GLY A 130 13.28 13.37 2.80
C GLY A 130 13.25 14.73 3.50
N GLN A 131 12.14 15.49 3.39
CA GLN A 131 12.03 16.84 3.97
C GLN A 131 10.84 16.97 4.94
N ALA A 132 10.87 18.00 5.79
CA ALA A 132 9.75 18.42 6.64
C ALA A 132 8.87 19.40 5.84
N ALA A 133 7.98 18.89 5.00
CA ALA A 133 7.25 19.68 4.00
C ALA A 133 5.73 19.43 3.97
N SER A 134 5.21 18.55 4.82
CA SER A 134 3.78 18.24 4.86
C SER A 134 3.04 19.08 5.92
N HIS A 135 1.71 18.90 5.98
CA HIS A 135 0.86 19.44 7.04
C HIS A 135 0.52 18.36 8.09
N GLY A 136 1.51 17.50 8.40
CA GLY A 136 1.41 16.48 9.43
C GLY A 136 1.22 15.04 8.91
N CYS A 137 0.74 14.85 7.69
CA CYS A 137 0.70 13.53 7.06
C CYS A 137 2.09 13.04 6.64
N LEU A 138 2.26 11.74 6.48
CA LEU A 138 3.44 11.13 5.87
C LEU A 138 3.21 11.01 4.36
N ARG A 139 4.05 11.67 3.54
CA ARG A 139 3.96 11.61 2.08
C ARG A 139 4.99 10.65 1.52
N MET A 140 4.61 9.91 0.50
CA MET A 140 5.44 8.93 -0.18
C MET A 140 5.37 9.13 -1.70
N GLU A 141 6.30 8.52 -2.43
CA GLU A 141 6.14 8.31 -3.86
C GLU A 141 4.83 7.53 -4.10
N PRO A 142 4.02 7.85 -5.13
CA PRO A 142 2.70 7.24 -5.31
C PRO A 142 2.70 5.71 -5.41
N ASN A 143 3.64 5.11 -6.15
CA ASN A 143 3.72 3.66 -6.27
C ASN A 143 4.19 2.98 -4.98
N ASP A 144 5.11 3.62 -4.24
CA ASP A 144 5.55 3.15 -2.92
C ASP A 144 4.40 3.15 -1.92
N ALA A 145 3.59 4.21 -1.92
CA ALA A 145 2.37 4.27 -1.09
C ALA A 145 1.38 3.17 -1.48
N GLY A 146 1.26 2.86 -2.78
CA GLY A 146 0.46 1.76 -3.29
C GLY A 146 0.99 0.39 -2.85
N GLU A 147 2.30 0.15 -2.99
CA GLU A 147 2.96 -1.08 -2.51
C GLU A 147 2.71 -1.27 -1.02
N LEU A 148 2.97 -0.23 -0.21
CA LEU A 148 2.71 -0.26 1.23
C LEU A 148 1.25 -0.58 1.54
N GLY A 149 0.31 0.04 0.80
CA GLY A 149 -1.12 -0.21 0.96
C GLY A 149 -1.48 -1.68 0.73
N LEU A 150 -0.93 -2.32 -0.31
CA LEU A 150 -1.14 -3.74 -0.60
C LEU A 150 -0.52 -4.64 0.48
N MET A 151 0.70 -4.34 0.96
CA MET A 151 1.34 -5.08 2.06
C MET A 151 0.51 -5.00 3.36
N VAL A 152 -0.02 -3.82 3.69
CA VAL A 152 -0.87 -3.60 4.85
C VAL A 152 -2.21 -4.32 4.71
N MET A 153 -2.80 -4.37 3.50
CA MET A 153 -4.01 -5.14 3.23
C MET A 153 -3.79 -6.65 3.35
N GLU A 154 -2.67 -7.16 2.83
CA GLU A 154 -2.29 -8.58 2.99
C GLU A 154 -2.19 -8.94 4.47
N ASN A 155 -1.42 -8.18 5.25
CA ASN A 155 -1.30 -8.34 6.70
C ASN A 155 -2.67 -8.25 7.39
N GLY A 156 -3.50 -7.33 6.94
CA GLY A 156 -4.84 -7.07 7.46
C GLY A 156 -5.89 -8.13 7.13
N GLY A 157 -5.54 -9.18 6.37
CA GLY A 157 -6.46 -10.27 6.00
C GLY A 157 -7.43 -9.95 4.86
N VAL A 158 -7.12 -8.92 4.05
CA VAL A 158 -7.94 -8.45 2.93
C VAL A 158 -7.10 -8.25 1.66
N ALA A 159 -6.17 -9.17 1.41
CA ALA A 159 -5.20 -9.10 0.32
C ALA A 159 -5.84 -8.76 -1.05
N ARG A 160 -5.18 -7.92 -1.80
CA ARG A 160 -5.44 -7.56 -3.21
C ARG A 160 -4.11 -7.42 -3.92
N ASP A 161 -4.17 -7.25 -5.23
CA ASP A 161 -3.01 -7.06 -6.11
C ASP A 161 -3.11 -5.75 -6.92
N TRP A 162 -2.07 -5.49 -7.70
CA TRP A 162 -2.04 -4.32 -8.55
C TRP A 162 -3.11 -4.31 -9.65
N ASP A 163 -3.59 -5.47 -10.10
CA ASP A 163 -4.64 -5.51 -11.12
C ASP A 163 -5.98 -5.06 -10.55
N TRP A 164 -6.27 -5.39 -9.28
CA TRP A 164 -7.40 -4.82 -8.58
C TRP A 164 -7.28 -3.29 -8.44
N VAL A 165 -6.09 -2.75 -8.09
CA VAL A 165 -5.85 -1.30 -8.00
C VAL A 165 -6.07 -0.63 -9.35
N LYS A 166 -5.48 -1.16 -10.42
CA LYS A 166 -5.67 -0.65 -11.79
C LYS A 166 -7.14 -0.63 -12.20
N GLY A 167 -7.90 -1.67 -11.83
CA GLY A 167 -9.35 -1.72 -12.05
C GLY A 167 -10.09 -0.55 -11.42
N LEU A 168 -9.78 -0.23 -10.14
CA LEU A 168 -10.37 0.93 -9.46
C LEU A 168 -10.03 2.25 -10.14
N LEU A 169 -8.77 2.42 -10.55
CA LEU A 169 -8.32 3.64 -11.24
C LEU A 169 -8.99 3.80 -12.59
N HIS A 170 -9.11 2.70 -13.35
CA HIS A 170 -9.77 2.71 -14.65
C HIS A 170 -11.25 3.08 -14.56
N LEU A 171 -11.94 2.62 -13.52
CA LEU A 171 -13.35 2.93 -13.26
C LEU A 171 -13.55 4.29 -12.57
N GLY A 172 -12.49 4.95 -12.11
CA GLY A 172 -12.59 6.19 -11.32
C GLY A 172 -13.22 5.98 -9.95
N GLU A 173 -13.22 4.74 -9.43
CA GLU A 173 -13.89 4.41 -8.18
C GLU A 173 -13.02 4.65 -6.96
N GLN A 174 -13.57 5.31 -5.94
CA GLN A 174 -13.00 5.30 -4.60
C GLN A 174 -13.42 4.02 -3.88
N ARG A 175 -12.47 3.37 -3.20
CA ARG A 175 -12.75 2.17 -2.40
C ARG A 175 -12.19 2.27 -1.00
N THR A 176 -13.09 2.20 -0.01
CA THR A 176 -12.69 2.10 1.40
C THR A 176 -12.56 0.63 1.79
N VAL A 177 -11.46 0.30 2.46
CA VAL A 177 -11.16 -1.04 2.98
C VAL A 177 -10.92 -0.95 4.48
N SER A 178 -11.66 -1.75 5.25
CA SER A 178 -11.41 -1.97 6.67
C SER A 178 -10.60 -3.23 6.87
N LEU A 179 -9.52 -3.15 7.65
CA LEU A 179 -8.63 -4.27 7.93
C LEU A 179 -9.24 -5.16 9.01
N GLN A 180 -9.20 -6.47 8.82
CA GLN A 180 -9.61 -7.46 9.84
C GLN A 180 -8.59 -7.51 10.99
N ARG A 181 -7.30 -7.39 10.65
CA ARG A 181 -6.20 -7.23 11.61
C ARG A 181 -5.55 -5.87 11.41
N PRO A 182 -5.58 -5.00 12.41
CA PRO A 182 -4.93 -3.69 12.32
C PRO A 182 -3.41 -3.82 12.21
N THR A 183 -2.76 -2.89 11.49
CA THR A 183 -1.31 -2.83 11.38
C THR A 183 -0.75 -1.78 12.34
N ALA A 184 0.22 -2.14 13.16
CA ALA A 184 0.88 -1.24 14.08
C ALA A 184 1.79 -0.25 13.32
N LEU A 185 1.76 1.01 13.74
CA LEU A 185 2.68 2.07 13.28
C LEU A 185 3.25 2.79 14.50
N MET A 186 4.57 2.81 14.61
CA MET A 186 5.30 3.64 15.57
C MET A 186 5.86 4.86 14.82
N ILE A 187 5.62 6.06 15.34
CA ILE A 187 6.22 7.30 14.82
C ILE A 187 7.16 7.84 15.89
N VAL A 188 8.45 7.91 15.56
CA VAL A 188 9.52 8.39 16.46
C VAL A 188 10.16 9.66 15.90
N GLN A 189 10.83 10.40 16.77
CA GLN A 189 11.58 11.61 16.39
C GLN A 189 12.76 11.28 15.50
#